data_3f0cc229df60b21e695eaf4c38a3da56
#
_entry.id   3f0cc229df60b21e695eaf4c38a3da56
#
_cell.length_a   1.000
_cell.length_b   1.000
_cell.length_c   1.000
_cell.angle_alpha   90.00
_cell.angle_beta   90.00
_cell.angle_gamma   90.00
#
_symmetry.space_group_name_H-M   'P 1'
#
loop_
_entity.id
_entity.type
_entity.pdbx_description
1 polymer ?
#
loop_
_entity_poly.entity_id
_entity_poly.type
_entity_poly.pdbx_seq_one_letter_code
_entity_poly.pdbx_strand_id
1 'polypeptide(L)'
;DNTRRFIDGVRNYGAKIALDDFGAGYTSFSYLKELPADALKIDGEFVRGVNAHPANLAIVEAIVELAHNLGMKSIAEWAEDQATVESLAQIGVDYVQGFAVAAAQEPSRILLAESSASFIENEGMSAYVRTALAKEKTMDLWDPSGDATRFNLH
;
A
#
# COMPACT_ATOMS: atom_id res chain seq x y z
N ASP A 1 -26.53 -8.85 5.81
CA ASP A 1 -25.39 -8.79 6.69
C ASP A 1 -25.10 -7.33 7.05
N ASN A 2 -24.94 -7.06 8.35
CA ASN A 2 -24.77 -5.69 8.86
C ASN A 2 -23.47 -5.06 8.38
N THR A 3 -22.40 -5.83 8.26
CA THR A 3 -21.08 -5.38 7.76
C THR A 3 -21.17 -4.85 6.34
N ARG A 4 -21.85 -5.58 5.46
CA ARG A 4 -22.01 -5.15 4.07
C ARG A 4 -22.85 -3.87 3.96
N ARG A 5 -23.92 -3.75 4.74
CA ARG A 5 -24.73 -2.51 4.79
C ARG A 5 -23.92 -1.30 5.29
N PHE A 6 -23.07 -1.51 6.29
CA PHE A 6 -22.16 -0.47 6.78
C PHE A 6 -21.16 -0.04 5.69
N ILE A 7 -20.51 -1.00 5.05
CA ILE A 7 -19.57 -0.74 3.94
C ILE A 7 -20.27 0.03 2.82
N ASP A 8 -21.42 -0.44 2.36
CA ASP A 8 -22.20 0.24 1.31
C ASP A 8 -22.59 1.66 1.73
N GLY A 9 -22.93 1.85 3.01
CA GLY A 9 -23.25 3.16 3.57
C GLY A 9 -22.07 4.14 3.49
N VAL A 10 -20.87 3.74 3.94
CA VAL A 10 -19.70 4.63 3.92
C VAL A 10 -19.17 4.86 2.50
N ARG A 11 -19.29 3.89 1.62
CA ARG A 11 -18.92 4.03 0.20
C ARG A 11 -19.80 5.07 -0.52
N ASN A 12 -21.06 5.21 -0.15
CA ASN A 12 -21.94 6.26 -0.69
C ASN A 12 -21.46 7.68 -0.37
N TYR A 13 -20.59 7.84 0.64
CA TYR A 13 -19.91 9.09 0.96
C TYR A 13 -18.52 9.21 0.33
N GLY A 14 -18.17 8.30 -0.60
CA GLY A 14 -16.88 8.30 -1.28
C GLY A 14 -15.73 7.62 -0.51
N ALA A 15 -16.02 6.99 0.64
CA ALA A 15 -14.99 6.28 1.40
C ALA A 15 -14.50 5.02 0.65
N LYS A 16 -13.21 4.76 0.77
CA LYS A 16 -12.58 3.51 0.32
C LYS A 16 -12.41 2.57 1.51
N ILE A 17 -12.48 1.28 1.24
CA ILE A 17 -12.39 0.21 2.25
C ILE A 17 -11.07 -0.54 2.08
N ALA A 18 -10.26 -0.58 3.12
CA ALA A 18 -9.08 -1.42 3.20
C ALA A 18 -9.29 -2.54 4.22
N LEU A 19 -8.87 -3.76 3.87
CA LEU A 19 -8.78 -4.87 4.81
C LEU A 19 -7.41 -4.84 5.46
N ASP A 20 -7.39 -4.77 6.78
CA ASP A 20 -6.18 -4.61 7.58
C ASP A 20 -5.60 -5.95 8.06
N ASP A 21 -4.31 -5.96 8.40
CA ASP A 21 -3.56 -7.10 8.99
C ASP A 21 -3.72 -8.41 8.20
N PHE A 22 -3.71 -8.35 6.86
CA PHE A 22 -3.86 -9.55 6.06
C PHE A 22 -2.60 -10.42 6.10
N GLY A 23 -2.80 -11.69 6.47
CA GLY A 23 -1.74 -12.66 6.66
C GLY A 23 -1.46 -13.01 8.13
N ALA A 24 -1.73 -12.11 9.08
CA ALA A 24 -1.59 -12.36 10.52
C ALA A 24 -2.79 -13.12 11.06
N GLY A 25 -2.78 -14.43 10.97
CA GLY A 25 -3.79 -15.28 11.59
C GLY A 25 -4.74 -15.99 10.63
N TYR A 26 -5.88 -16.47 11.12
CA TYR A 26 -6.87 -17.24 10.35
C TYR A 26 -7.77 -16.32 9.50
N THR A 27 -7.21 -15.58 8.58
CA THR A 27 -8.03 -14.82 7.63
C THR A 27 -8.63 -15.78 6.61
N SER A 28 -9.94 -15.99 6.67
CA SER A 28 -10.63 -16.84 5.70
C SER A 28 -10.71 -16.14 4.35
N PHE A 29 -10.09 -16.70 3.32
CA PHE A 29 -10.18 -16.24 1.94
C PHE A 29 -11.62 -16.10 1.41
N SER A 30 -12.60 -16.77 2.06
CA SER A 30 -14.01 -16.63 1.71
C SER A 30 -14.53 -15.20 1.93
N TYR A 31 -14.06 -14.52 2.95
CA TYR A 31 -14.47 -13.13 3.21
C TYR A 31 -14.01 -12.16 2.13
N LEU A 32 -12.84 -12.39 1.50
CA LEU A 32 -12.35 -11.53 0.42
C LEU A 32 -13.29 -11.47 -0.78
N LYS A 33 -13.98 -12.57 -1.08
CA LYS A 33 -14.93 -12.61 -2.20
C LYS A 33 -16.26 -11.92 -1.87
N GLU A 34 -16.59 -11.82 -0.60
CA GLU A 34 -17.87 -11.31 -0.14
C GLU A 34 -17.83 -9.83 0.26
N LEU A 35 -16.66 -9.34 0.68
CA LEU A 35 -16.50 -7.96 1.11
C LEU A 35 -16.01 -7.09 -0.07
N PRO A 36 -16.75 -6.02 -0.41
CA PRO A 36 -16.34 -5.09 -1.45
C PRO A 36 -15.24 -4.15 -0.94
N ALA A 37 -14.01 -4.67 -0.80
CA ALA A 37 -12.85 -3.89 -0.40
C ALA A 37 -12.12 -3.30 -1.61
N ASP A 38 -11.53 -2.13 -1.42
CA ASP A 38 -10.76 -1.42 -2.44
C ASP A 38 -9.26 -1.72 -2.32
N ALA A 39 -8.81 -2.06 -1.11
CA ALA A 39 -7.40 -2.35 -0.83
C ALA A 39 -7.24 -3.47 0.21
N LEU A 40 -6.07 -4.10 0.18
CA LEU A 40 -5.64 -5.13 1.09
C LEU A 40 -4.29 -4.70 1.69
N LYS A 41 -4.22 -4.58 3.02
CA LYS A 41 -3.01 -4.21 3.76
C LYS A 41 -2.28 -5.47 4.20
N ILE A 42 -1.04 -5.60 3.78
CA ILE A 42 -0.17 -6.72 4.08
C ILE A 42 0.45 -6.48 5.46
N ASP A 43 0.27 -7.43 6.37
CA ASP A 43 0.80 -7.34 7.72
C ASP A 43 2.31 -7.08 7.72
N GLY A 44 2.73 -6.12 8.54
CA GLY A 44 4.12 -5.69 8.66
C GLY A 44 5.09 -6.78 9.10
N GLU A 45 4.63 -7.85 9.76
CA GLU A 45 5.49 -8.97 10.14
C GLU A 45 6.10 -9.65 8.88
N PHE A 46 5.33 -9.81 7.81
CA PHE A 46 5.84 -10.36 6.55
C PHE A 46 6.69 -9.36 5.78
N VAL A 47 6.29 -8.10 5.78
CA VAL A 47 7.00 -7.01 5.09
C VAL A 47 8.40 -6.81 5.68
N ARG A 48 8.50 -6.73 7.01
CA ARG A 48 9.79 -6.54 7.71
C ARG A 48 10.80 -7.65 7.42
N GLY A 49 10.35 -8.86 7.16
CA GLY A 49 11.20 -10.01 6.85
C GLY A 49 11.37 -10.32 5.37
N VAL A 50 10.86 -9.49 4.44
CA VAL A 50 10.79 -9.81 3.00
C VAL A 50 12.15 -10.10 2.38
N ASN A 51 13.21 -9.40 2.80
CA ASN A 51 14.58 -9.58 2.30
C ASN A 51 15.37 -10.67 3.04
N ALA A 52 14.94 -11.06 4.24
CA ALA A 52 15.68 -11.99 5.09
C ALA A 52 15.13 -13.42 5.01
N HIS A 53 13.85 -13.58 4.73
CA HIS A 53 13.17 -14.87 4.80
C HIS A 53 12.43 -15.18 3.49
N PRO A 54 12.89 -16.20 2.72
CA PRO A 54 12.21 -16.58 1.47
C PRO A 54 10.73 -16.91 1.63
N ALA A 55 10.31 -17.40 2.79
CA ALA A 55 8.91 -17.65 3.08
C ALA A 55 8.08 -16.35 3.13
N ASN A 56 8.63 -15.28 3.73
CA ASN A 56 7.95 -13.98 3.78
C ASN A 56 7.83 -13.37 2.39
N LEU A 57 8.89 -13.45 1.58
CA LEU A 57 8.85 -13.03 0.18
C LEU A 57 7.72 -13.74 -0.57
N ALA A 58 7.67 -15.07 -0.52
CA ALA A 58 6.64 -15.85 -1.19
C ALA A 58 5.21 -15.54 -0.69
N ILE A 59 5.05 -15.23 0.61
CA ILE A 59 3.76 -14.82 1.18
C ILE A 59 3.36 -13.45 0.63
N VAL A 60 4.28 -12.48 0.64
CA VAL A 60 3.99 -11.12 0.11
C VAL A 60 3.63 -11.17 -1.36
N GLU A 61 4.40 -11.90 -2.18
CA GLU A 61 4.11 -12.13 -3.61
C GLU A 61 2.71 -12.73 -3.82
N ALA A 62 2.36 -13.77 -3.06
CA ALA A 62 1.06 -14.42 -3.16
C ALA A 62 -0.10 -13.49 -2.77
N ILE A 63 0.08 -12.65 -1.73
CA ILE A 63 -0.93 -11.67 -1.30
C ILE A 63 -1.10 -10.57 -2.35
N VAL A 64 -0.03 -10.07 -2.94
CA VAL A 64 -0.07 -9.05 -4.01
C VAL A 64 -0.81 -9.60 -5.22
N GLU A 65 -0.46 -10.80 -5.68
CA GLU A 65 -1.15 -11.44 -6.79
C GLU A 65 -2.64 -11.66 -6.51
N LEU A 66 -2.98 -12.10 -5.29
CA LEU A 66 -4.37 -12.26 -4.86
C LEU A 66 -5.13 -10.94 -4.90
N ALA A 67 -4.57 -9.87 -4.34
CA ALA A 67 -5.17 -8.55 -4.34
C ALA A 67 -5.46 -8.08 -5.77
N HIS A 68 -4.48 -8.15 -6.66
CA HIS A 68 -4.63 -7.76 -8.06
C HIS A 68 -5.69 -8.59 -8.79
N ASN A 69 -5.73 -9.91 -8.59
CA ASN A 69 -6.73 -10.80 -9.19
C ASN A 69 -8.16 -10.51 -8.70
N LEU A 70 -8.31 -9.94 -7.51
CA LEU A 70 -9.59 -9.49 -6.97
C LEU A 70 -9.92 -8.03 -7.30
N GLY A 71 -9.07 -7.34 -8.06
CA GLY A 71 -9.24 -5.93 -8.39
C GLY A 71 -8.98 -4.96 -7.23
N MET A 72 -8.31 -5.43 -6.17
CA MET A 72 -7.93 -4.65 -5.00
C MET A 72 -6.52 -4.09 -5.18
N LYS A 73 -6.22 -3.01 -4.45
CA LYS A 73 -4.87 -2.49 -4.30
C LYS A 73 -4.15 -3.17 -3.15
N SER A 74 -2.86 -3.42 -3.29
CA SER A 74 -2.00 -3.91 -2.23
C SER A 74 -1.29 -2.77 -1.51
N ILE A 75 -1.25 -2.83 -0.17
CA ILE A 75 -0.57 -1.85 0.68
C ILE A 75 0.37 -2.61 1.60
N ALA A 76 1.67 -2.39 1.51
CA ALA A 76 2.63 -2.98 2.45
C ALA A 76 2.87 -2.05 3.62
N GLU A 77 2.77 -2.60 4.84
CA GLU A 77 3.00 -1.86 6.07
C GLU A 77 4.41 -2.10 6.63
N TRP A 78 4.86 -1.23 7.54
CA TRP A 78 6.13 -1.32 8.25
C TRP A 78 7.36 -1.44 7.37
N ALA A 79 7.39 -0.78 6.23
CA ALA A 79 8.62 -0.63 5.47
C ALA A 79 9.57 0.33 6.21
N GLU A 80 10.65 -0.22 6.77
CA GLU A 80 11.55 0.52 7.67
C GLU A 80 12.84 0.97 6.99
N ASP A 81 13.18 0.39 5.83
CA ASP A 81 14.39 0.69 5.08
C ASP A 81 14.18 0.71 3.57
N GLN A 82 15.13 1.33 2.86
CA GLN A 82 15.08 1.49 1.42
C GLN A 82 15.09 0.15 0.67
N ALA A 83 15.88 -0.83 1.12
CA ALA A 83 15.99 -2.13 0.46
C ALA A 83 14.64 -2.86 0.50
N THR A 84 13.91 -2.76 1.61
CA THR A 84 12.54 -3.28 1.74
C THR A 84 11.62 -2.62 0.72
N VAL A 85 11.63 -1.29 0.60
CA VAL A 85 10.79 -0.57 -0.38
C VAL A 85 11.12 -0.96 -1.81
N GLU A 86 12.41 -1.11 -2.15
CA GLU A 86 12.84 -1.55 -3.48
C GLU A 86 12.35 -2.95 -3.82
N SER A 87 12.41 -3.89 -2.85
CA SER A 87 11.89 -5.24 -3.03
C SER A 87 10.38 -5.27 -3.20
N LEU A 88 9.65 -4.52 -2.37
CA LEU A 88 8.18 -4.38 -2.49
C LEU A 88 7.77 -3.81 -3.85
N ALA A 89 8.52 -2.84 -4.35
CA ALA A 89 8.30 -2.27 -5.67
C ALA A 89 8.52 -3.31 -6.79
N GLN A 90 9.56 -4.16 -6.67
CA GLN A 90 9.83 -5.24 -7.63
C GLN A 90 8.74 -6.32 -7.61
N ILE A 91 8.17 -6.62 -6.43
CA ILE A 91 7.03 -7.53 -6.28
C ILE A 91 5.76 -6.97 -6.93
N GLY A 92 5.67 -5.65 -7.09
CA GLY A 92 4.51 -4.99 -7.66
C GLY A 92 3.47 -4.54 -6.62
N VAL A 93 3.91 -4.25 -5.40
CA VAL A 93 3.05 -3.64 -4.37
C VAL A 93 2.59 -2.25 -4.83
N ASP A 94 1.29 -1.96 -4.71
CA ASP A 94 0.74 -0.67 -5.17
C ASP A 94 1.10 0.50 -4.25
N TYR A 95 1.12 0.30 -2.93
CA TYR A 95 1.42 1.35 -1.94
C TYR A 95 2.30 0.82 -0.82
N VAL A 96 3.17 1.67 -0.31
CA VAL A 96 4.06 1.37 0.81
C VAL A 96 3.88 2.38 1.93
N GLN A 97 3.75 1.89 3.16
CA GLN A 97 3.64 2.67 4.38
C GLN A 97 4.72 2.23 5.38
N GLY A 98 5.41 3.17 5.99
CA GLY A 98 6.42 2.89 7.00
C GLY A 98 7.43 4.01 7.17
N PHE A 99 8.32 3.86 8.14
CA PHE A 99 9.32 4.89 8.47
C PHE A 99 10.37 5.11 7.37
N ALA A 100 10.56 4.16 6.47
CA ALA A 100 11.40 4.37 5.29
C ALA A 100 10.84 5.46 4.37
N VAL A 101 9.51 5.65 4.36
CA VAL A 101 8.83 6.64 3.53
C VAL A 101 8.63 7.93 4.32
N ALA A 102 7.88 7.87 5.42
CA ALA A 102 7.64 9.02 6.28
C ALA A 102 7.15 8.59 7.67
N ALA A 103 7.49 9.35 8.70
CA ALA A 103 6.82 9.30 10.00
C ALA A 103 5.44 9.96 9.91
N ALA A 104 4.60 9.73 10.93
CA ALA A 104 3.32 10.41 11.07
C ALA A 104 3.52 11.94 11.06
N GLN A 105 2.67 12.65 10.33
CA GLN A 105 2.74 14.09 10.12
C GLN A 105 1.56 14.80 10.76
N GLU A 106 1.76 16.05 11.16
CA GLU A 106 0.67 16.93 11.56
C GLU A 106 -0.31 17.16 10.39
N PRO A 107 -1.63 17.14 10.63
CA PRO A 107 -2.64 17.28 9.57
C PRO A 107 -2.44 18.53 8.70
N SER A 108 -2.00 19.65 9.31
CA SER A 108 -1.74 20.89 8.58
C SER A 108 -0.62 20.75 7.54
N ARG A 109 0.42 19.96 7.83
CA ARG A 109 1.49 19.68 6.88
C ARG A 109 1.02 18.81 5.73
N ILE A 110 0.17 17.81 6.01
CA ILE A 110 -0.41 16.93 4.99
C ILE A 110 -1.27 17.72 4.01
N LEU A 111 -2.11 18.62 4.52
CA LEU A 111 -3.01 19.44 3.69
C LEU A 111 -2.27 20.44 2.78
N LEU A 112 -1.04 20.83 3.14
CA LEU A 112 -0.22 21.77 2.37
C LEU A 112 0.80 21.07 1.47
N ALA A 113 0.96 19.75 1.57
CA ALA A 113 1.92 19.01 0.79
C ALA A 113 1.43 18.81 -0.66
N GLU A 114 2.32 19.03 -1.62
CA GLU A 114 2.05 18.77 -3.03
C GLU A 114 1.92 17.26 -3.32
N SER A 115 2.64 16.43 -2.55
CA SER A 115 2.61 14.97 -2.66
C SER A 115 3.15 14.31 -1.40
N SER A 116 2.91 13.01 -1.24
CA SER A 116 3.49 12.20 -0.16
C SER A 116 5.02 12.15 -0.21
N ALA A 117 5.62 12.29 -1.39
CA ALA A 117 7.08 12.35 -1.56
C ALA A 117 7.73 13.53 -0.85
N SER A 118 6.96 14.60 -0.55
CA SER A 118 7.44 15.77 0.21
C SER A 118 7.84 15.43 1.65
N PHE A 119 7.44 14.29 2.17
CA PHE A 119 7.73 13.82 3.53
C PHE A 119 8.92 12.87 3.61
N ILE A 120 9.51 12.47 2.48
CA ILE A 120 10.67 11.56 2.44
C ILE A 120 11.92 12.33 2.86
N GLU A 121 12.37 12.09 4.10
CA GLU A 121 13.55 12.76 4.67
C GLU A 121 14.87 12.08 4.28
N ASN A 122 14.84 10.77 4.00
CA ASN A 122 16.03 10.02 3.59
C ASN A 122 16.43 10.36 2.14
N GLU A 123 17.66 10.88 1.96
CA GLU A 123 18.15 11.29 0.64
C GLU A 123 18.20 10.15 -0.38
N GLY A 124 18.61 8.93 0.03
CA GLY A 124 18.66 7.75 -0.82
C GLY A 124 17.26 7.33 -1.28
N MET A 125 16.31 7.30 -0.37
CA MET A 125 14.90 7.01 -0.67
C MET A 125 14.32 8.10 -1.59
N SER A 126 14.55 9.36 -1.30
CA SER A 126 14.09 10.48 -2.14
C SER A 126 14.66 10.40 -3.55
N ALA A 127 15.94 10.05 -3.72
CA ALA A 127 16.56 9.84 -5.02
C ALA A 127 15.97 8.62 -5.75
N TYR A 128 15.73 7.50 -5.05
CA TYR A 128 15.10 6.33 -5.61
C TYR A 128 13.70 6.64 -6.14
N VAL A 129 12.84 7.26 -5.32
CA VAL A 129 11.48 7.62 -5.71
C VAL A 129 11.48 8.58 -6.89
N ARG A 130 12.34 9.61 -6.89
CA ARG A 130 12.46 10.53 -8.05
C ARG A 130 12.88 9.81 -9.33
N THR A 131 13.78 8.84 -9.23
CA THR A 131 14.24 8.07 -10.39
C THR A 131 13.15 7.14 -10.92
N ALA A 132 12.41 6.49 -10.02
CA ALA A 132 11.27 5.67 -10.37
C ALA A 132 10.19 6.50 -11.07
N LEU A 133 9.84 7.67 -10.50
CA LEU A 133 8.88 8.62 -11.08
C LEU A 133 9.30 9.13 -12.45
N ALA A 134 10.59 9.38 -12.67
CA ALA A 134 11.11 9.86 -13.95
C ALA A 134 11.07 8.79 -15.05
N LYS A 135 11.17 7.50 -14.68
CA LYS A 135 11.09 6.37 -15.62
C LYS A 135 9.66 6.11 -16.07
N GLU A 136 8.70 6.32 -15.19
CA GLU A 136 7.28 6.20 -15.48
C GLU A 136 6.69 7.59 -15.70
N LYS A 137 6.53 8.01 -16.95
CA LYS A 137 5.91 9.30 -17.32
C LYS A 137 4.48 9.51 -16.80
N THR A 138 3.98 8.67 -15.90
CA THR A 138 2.61 8.65 -15.38
C THR A 138 2.54 8.16 -13.94
N MET A 139 3.35 8.73 -13.04
CA MET A 139 3.09 8.50 -11.63
C MET A 139 2.46 9.74 -11.03
N ASP A 140 1.15 9.74 -10.98
CA ASP A 140 0.41 10.62 -10.11
C ASP A 140 0.51 10.08 -8.68
N LEU A 141 1.24 10.77 -7.84
CA LEU A 141 1.25 10.57 -6.40
C LEU A 141 -0.06 11.11 -5.84
N TRP A 142 -0.74 10.33 -5.08
CA TRP A 142 -2.01 10.59 -4.39
C TRP A 142 -2.67 11.93 -4.74
N ASP A 143 -3.74 11.88 -5.51
CA ASP A 143 -4.62 13.01 -5.80
C ASP A 143 -5.63 13.15 -4.66
N PRO A 144 -5.64 14.27 -3.89
CA PRO A 144 -6.64 14.54 -2.88
C PRO A 144 -8.06 14.63 -3.44
N SER A 145 -8.26 14.76 -4.77
CA SER A 145 -9.57 14.75 -5.43
C SER A 145 -10.21 13.37 -5.52
N GLY A 146 -9.54 12.30 -5.09
CA GLY A 146 -10.10 10.97 -4.95
C GLY A 146 -9.79 9.99 -6.08
N ASP A 147 -8.98 10.36 -7.07
CA ASP A 147 -8.44 9.43 -8.05
C ASP A 147 -7.06 8.95 -7.57
N ALA A 148 -7.08 7.86 -6.80
CA ALA A 148 -5.88 7.25 -6.28
C ALA A 148 -5.05 6.69 -7.44
N THR A 149 -3.96 7.37 -7.74
CA THR A 149 -3.07 6.98 -8.82
C THR A 149 -1.93 6.08 -8.35
N ARG A 150 -1.61 5.17 -9.18
CA ARG A 150 -0.91 3.91 -9.01
C ARG A 150 0.60 4.06 -8.90
N PHE A 151 1.21 3.33 -7.98
CA PHE A 151 2.53 2.73 -8.23
C PHE A 151 2.33 1.51 -9.15
N ASN A 152 2.46 1.64 -10.44
CA ASN A 152 2.66 0.53 -11.34
C ASN A 152 4.16 0.47 -11.64
N LEU A 153 4.88 -0.32 -10.86
CA LEU A 153 6.22 -0.78 -11.22
C LEU A 153 6.02 -2.08 -12.02
N HIS A 154 6.04 -2.00 -13.34
CA HIS A 154 6.24 -3.15 -14.22
C HIS A 154 7.72 -3.33 -14.50
#